data_93add274eb7f80c8aab91e7b814c4d43
#
_entry.id   93add274eb7f80c8aab91e7b814c4d43
#
_cell.length_a   1.000
_cell.length_b   1.000
_cell.length_c   1.000
_cell.angle_alpha   90.00
_cell.angle_beta   90.00
_cell.angle_gamma   90.00
#
_symmetry.space_group_name_H-M   'P 1'
#
loop_
_entity.id
_entity.type
_entity.pdbx_description
1 polymer ?
#
loop_
_entity_poly.entity_id
_entity_poly.type
_entity_poly.pdbx_seq_one_letter_code
_entity_poly.pdbx_strand_id
1 'polypeptide(L)'
;MSRPLYIAIEGPIGVGKTTLVRRIGERMRARVVLEVVEENPFLPNFYQDRDRFAFQTQLFFLMSRFKQQQELLQADLFTPNIIADYHILKDRIFARLTLENEELALYERVYRSLESQVLKPDLLIYLHAPIQVLLERIQRRDRPFERNFDETYLTELARAYQLFFAHYTDTPLLVLDNSQKNYADDTDEAAGVMDGIFDEILRLASSGDLLAQEG
;
A
#
# COMPACT_ATOMS: atom_id res chain seq x y z
N MET A 1 8.17 5.17 -27.40
CA MET A 1 7.02 4.83 -26.49
C MET A 1 7.61 4.73 -25.12
N SER A 2 7.10 5.50 -24.14
CA SER A 2 7.52 5.37 -22.74
C SER A 2 7.19 3.98 -22.22
N ARG A 3 8.06 3.40 -21.41
CA ARG A 3 7.79 2.11 -20.74
C ARG A 3 6.56 2.23 -19.82
N PRO A 4 5.83 1.14 -19.61
CA PRO A 4 4.74 1.14 -18.63
C PRO A 4 5.24 1.52 -17.23
N LEU A 5 4.50 2.35 -16.52
CA LEU A 5 4.79 2.74 -15.14
C LEU A 5 4.12 1.77 -14.16
N TYR A 6 4.83 1.39 -13.11
CA TYR A 6 4.28 0.73 -11.94
C TYR A 6 4.27 1.70 -10.76
N ILE A 7 3.06 2.05 -10.29
CA ILE A 7 2.85 2.94 -9.15
C ILE A 7 2.21 2.13 -8.02
N ALA A 8 2.78 2.19 -6.82
CA ALA A 8 2.21 1.58 -5.62
C ALA A 8 1.74 2.67 -4.65
N ILE A 9 0.59 2.45 -4.02
CA ILE A 9 0.02 3.37 -3.03
C ILE A 9 -0.01 2.67 -1.68
N GLU A 10 0.64 3.27 -0.69
CA GLU A 10 0.78 2.75 0.65
C GLU A 10 0.26 3.70 1.73
N GLY A 11 -0.01 3.15 2.91
CA GLY A 11 -0.47 3.89 4.07
C GLY A 11 -1.34 3.05 4.99
N PRO A 12 -1.67 3.54 6.20
CA PRO A 12 -2.40 2.78 7.22
C PRO A 12 -3.82 2.41 6.79
N ILE A 13 -4.45 1.55 7.59
CA ILE A 13 -5.84 1.13 7.39
C ILE A 13 -6.75 2.37 7.49
N GLY A 14 -7.73 2.47 6.60
CA GLY A 14 -8.69 3.61 6.58
C GLY A 14 -8.19 4.86 5.86
N VAL A 15 -6.93 4.93 5.40
CA VAL A 15 -6.37 6.16 4.80
C VAL A 15 -6.92 6.51 3.41
N GLY A 16 -7.61 5.59 2.71
CA GLY A 16 -8.24 5.85 1.41
C GLY A 16 -7.45 5.39 0.19
N LYS A 17 -6.50 4.46 0.34
CA LYS A 17 -5.69 3.90 -0.77
C LYS A 17 -6.51 3.45 -1.96
N THR A 18 -7.47 2.56 -1.75
CA THR A 18 -8.28 1.96 -2.83
C THR A 18 -9.04 3.00 -3.64
N THR A 19 -9.53 4.07 -2.99
CA THR A 19 -10.22 5.18 -3.67
C THR A 19 -9.25 5.90 -4.60
N LEU A 20 -8.07 6.27 -4.11
CA LEU A 20 -7.06 6.97 -4.90
C LEU A 20 -6.55 6.10 -6.06
N VAL A 21 -6.28 4.80 -5.80
CA VAL A 21 -5.86 3.83 -6.83
C VAL A 21 -6.85 3.77 -8.00
N ARG A 22 -8.16 3.72 -7.69
CA ARG A 22 -9.20 3.68 -8.73
C ARG A 22 -9.22 4.96 -9.56
N ARG A 23 -9.18 6.13 -8.91
CA ARG A 23 -9.17 7.43 -9.59
C ARG A 23 -7.95 7.61 -10.50
N ILE A 24 -6.75 7.30 -10.00
CA ILE A 24 -5.53 7.36 -10.81
C ILE A 24 -5.61 6.31 -11.93
N GLY A 25 -6.06 5.10 -11.63
CA GLY A 25 -6.21 4.01 -12.61
C GLY A 25 -7.12 4.36 -13.78
N GLU A 26 -8.27 4.96 -13.51
CA GLU A 26 -9.19 5.45 -14.54
C GLU A 26 -8.53 6.51 -15.42
N ARG A 27 -7.89 7.49 -14.80
CA ARG A 27 -7.27 8.61 -15.53
C ARG A 27 -6.07 8.18 -16.38
N MET A 28 -5.25 7.24 -15.89
CA MET A 28 -4.12 6.69 -16.63
C MET A 28 -4.50 5.54 -17.57
N ARG A 29 -5.75 5.09 -17.57
CA ARG A 29 -6.16 3.84 -18.22
C ARG A 29 -5.24 2.67 -17.81
N ALA A 30 -4.91 2.60 -16.52
CA ALA A 30 -3.98 1.65 -15.98
C ALA A 30 -4.68 0.38 -15.50
N ARG A 31 -3.93 -0.72 -15.44
CA ARG A 31 -4.36 -1.92 -14.74
C ARG A 31 -4.36 -1.64 -13.23
N VAL A 32 -5.52 -1.75 -12.61
CA VAL A 32 -5.68 -1.61 -11.16
C VAL A 32 -5.47 -2.96 -10.49
N VAL A 33 -4.60 -3.01 -9.48
CA VAL A 33 -4.33 -4.19 -8.65
C VAL A 33 -4.72 -3.86 -7.22
N LEU A 34 -5.75 -4.53 -6.71
CA LEU A 34 -6.25 -4.34 -5.36
C LEU A 34 -5.84 -5.49 -4.45
N GLU A 35 -5.56 -5.15 -3.21
CA GLU A 35 -5.32 -6.13 -2.16
C GLU A 35 -6.60 -6.91 -1.85
N VAL A 36 -6.50 -8.24 -1.84
CA VAL A 36 -7.62 -9.13 -1.50
C VAL A 36 -7.52 -9.50 -0.03
N VAL A 37 -7.98 -8.59 0.82
CA VAL A 37 -7.89 -8.73 2.29
C VAL A 37 -8.81 -9.85 2.81
N GLU A 38 -9.98 -9.98 2.20
CA GLU A 38 -11.04 -10.91 2.60
C GLU A 38 -10.69 -12.38 2.37
N GLU A 39 -9.69 -12.67 1.55
CA GLU A 39 -9.22 -14.04 1.31
C GLU A 39 -8.39 -14.61 2.46
N ASN A 40 -7.93 -13.77 3.39
CA ASN A 40 -7.14 -14.24 4.52
C ASN A 40 -8.04 -14.92 5.58
N PRO A 41 -7.99 -16.25 5.72
CA PRO A 41 -8.88 -16.98 6.63
C PRO A 41 -8.55 -16.73 8.12
N PHE A 42 -7.37 -16.21 8.42
CA PHE A 42 -6.92 -15.94 9.79
C PHE A 42 -7.27 -14.52 10.26
N LEU A 43 -7.61 -13.61 9.34
CA LEU A 43 -7.82 -12.20 9.65
C LEU A 43 -8.94 -11.94 10.67
N PRO A 44 -10.11 -12.60 10.60
CA PRO A 44 -11.15 -12.42 11.62
C PRO A 44 -10.69 -12.81 13.03
N ASN A 45 -9.91 -13.88 13.14
CA ASN A 45 -9.36 -14.35 14.42
C ASN A 45 -8.23 -13.46 14.91
N PHE A 46 -7.43 -12.90 14.00
CA PHE A 46 -6.36 -11.95 14.32
C PHE A 46 -6.89 -10.71 15.05
N TYR A 47 -8.05 -10.18 14.64
CA TYR A 47 -8.65 -9.04 15.34
C TYR A 47 -9.24 -9.39 16.72
N GLN A 48 -9.49 -10.67 16.99
CA GLN A 48 -9.99 -11.15 18.29
C GLN A 48 -8.86 -11.55 19.25
N ASP A 49 -7.83 -12.19 18.73
CA ASP A 49 -6.69 -12.71 19.49
C ASP A 49 -5.41 -12.56 18.61
N ARG A 50 -4.81 -11.36 18.69
CA ARG A 50 -3.69 -10.97 17.83
C ARG A 50 -2.48 -11.85 18.06
N ASP A 51 -2.12 -12.09 19.29
CA ASP A 51 -0.90 -12.82 19.66
C ASP A 51 -0.91 -14.25 19.11
N ARG A 52 -2.08 -14.87 19.14
CA ARG A 52 -2.26 -16.24 18.66
C ARG A 52 -2.27 -16.37 17.13
N PHE A 53 -2.80 -15.37 16.43
CA PHE A 53 -3.06 -15.49 14.99
C PHE A 53 -2.16 -14.57 14.14
N ALA A 54 -1.26 -13.80 14.75
CA ALA A 54 -0.41 -12.85 14.01
C ALA A 54 0.46 -13.56 12.97
N PHE A 55 1.19 -14.59 13.37
CA PHE A 55 2.14 -15.25 12.46
C PHE A 55 1.47 -15.81 11.21
N GLN A 56 0.37 -16.58 11.38
CA GLN A 56 -0.37 -17.16 10.27
C GLN A 56 -0.96 -16.07 9.36
N THR A 57 -1.47 -15.00 9.95
CA THR A 57 -2.06 -13.87 9.23
C THR A 57 -1.02 -13.15 8.38
N GLN A 58 0.14 -12.84 8.96
CA GLN A 58 1.21 -12.13 8.25
C GLN A 58 1.84 -13.01 7.16
N LEU A 59 2.06 -14.29 7.45
CA LEU A 59 2.62 -15.21 6.45
C LEU A 59 1.66 -15.42 5.27
N PHE A 60 0.36 -15.53 5.53
CA PHE A 60 -0.65 -15.64 4.47
C PHE A 60 -0.64 -14.40 3.57
N PHE A 61 -0.63 -13.20 4.16
CA PHE A 61 -0.57 -11.96 3.39
C PHE A 61 0.70 -11.87 2.55
N LEU A 62 1.86 -12.18 3.12
CA LEU A 62 3.12 -12.18 2.39
C LEU A 62 3.07 -13.09 1.17
N MET A 63 2.59 -14.34 1.33
CA MET A 63 2.53 -15.30 0.24
C MET A 63 1.49 -14.92 -0.82
N SER A 64 0.33 -14.42 -0.41
CA SER A 64 -0.72 -13.95 -1.31
C SER A 64 -0.23 -12.77 -2.17
N ARG A 65 0.39 -11.76 -1.54
CA ARG A 65 0.95 -10.60 -2.25
C ARG A 65 2.11 -10.98 -3.16
N PHE A 66 2.98 -11.88 -2.70
CA PHE A 66 4.06 -12.39 -3.55
C PHE A 66 3.51 -13.07 -4.80
N LYS A 67 2.48 -13.92 -4.67
CA LYS A 67 1.81 -14.55 -5.82
C LYS A 67 1.25 -13.50 -6.78
N GLN A 68 0.56 -12.49 -6.28
CA GLN A 68 0.04 -11.40 -7.12
C GLN A 68 1.18 -10.64 -7.84
N GLN A 69 2.31 -10.42 -7.17
CA GLN A 69 3.49 -9.79 -7.79
C GLN A 69 4.10 -10.65 -8.91
N GLN A 70 4.12 -11.97 -8.75
CA GLN A 70 4.58 -12.88 -9.82
C GLN A 70 3.67 -12.82 -11.06
N GLU A 71 2.36 -12.64 -10.86
CA GLU A 71 1.41 -12.44 -11.96
C GLU A 71 1.64 -11.10 -12.71
N LEU A 72 2.13 -10.08 -12.00
CA LEU A 72 2.49 -8.79 -12.62
C LEU A 72 3.77 -8.91 -13.46
N LEU A 73 4.73 -9.71 -13.04
CA LEU A 73 5.97 -9.96 -13.80
C LEU A 73 5.73 -10.67 -15.14
N GLN A 74 4.64 -11.44 -15.26
CA GLN A 74 4.24 -12.13 -16.48
C GLN A 74 3.48 -11.24 -17.45
N ALA A 75 3.33 -9.96 -17.13
CA ALA A 75 2.62 -9.01 -17.97
C ALA A 75 3.33 -8.78 -19.31
N ASP A 76 2.57 -8.85 -20.40
CA ASP A 76 3.02 -8.77 -21.79
C ASP A 76 3.56 -7.36 -22.16
N LEU A 77 4.31 -7.27 -23.27
CA LEU A 77 4.82 -6.03 -23.88
C LEU A 77 3.74 -4.96 -24.15
N PHE A 78 2.47 -5.33 -24.14
CA PHE A 78 1.30 -4.45 -24.28
C PHE A 78 0.65 -4.10 -22.94
N THR A 79 1.30 -4.40 -21.81
CA THR A 79 0.75 -4.14 -20.48
C THR A 79 0.57 -2.63 -20.29
N PRO A 80 -0.64 -2.17 -19.93
CA PRO A 80 -0.85 -0.78 -19.54
C PRO A 80 -0.08 -0.47 -18.26
N ASN A 81 0.02 0.82 -17.91
CA ASN A 81 0.48 1.23 -16.60
C ASN A 81 -0.21 0.40 -15.50
N ILE A 82 0.49 0.14 -14.39
CA ILE A 82 -0.02 -0.63 -13.26
C ILE A 82 -0.11 0.28 -12.06
N ILE A 83 -1.25 0.23 -11.36
CA ILE A 83 -1.44 0.93 -10.09
C ILE A 83 -1.95 -0.05 -9.07
N ALA A 84 -1.23 -0.19 -7.94
CA ALA A 84 -1.57 -1.10 -6.85
C ALA A 84 -1.90 -0.34 -5.56
N ASP A 85 -2.88 -0.82 -4.77
CA ASP A 85 -3.20 -0.26 -3.45
C ASP A 85 -2.38 -0.90 -2.31
N TYR A 86 -1.30 -1.56 -2.67
CA TYR A 86 -0.29 -2.08 -1.76
C TYR A 86 1.07 -2.26 -2.44
N HIS A 87 2.11 -2.33 -1.63
CA HIS A 87 3.41 -2.89 -1.98
C HIS A 87 3.85 -3.92 -0.92
N ILE A 88 4.68 -4.90 -1.28
CA ILE A 88 5.10 -5.96 -0.35
C ILE A 88 5.87 -5.41 0.88
N LEU A 89 6.41 -4.20 0.79
CA LEU A 89 7.09 -3.52 1.91
C LEU A 89 6.22 -3.40 3.16
N LYS A 90 4.89 -3.21 2.99
CA LYS A 90 3.96 -3.11 4.12
C LYS A 90 3.99 -4.36 5.00
N ASP A 91 4.25 -5.52 4.43
CA ASP A 91 4.29 -6.77 5.17
C ASP A 91 5.31 -6.74 6.30
N ARG A 92 6.48 -6.11 6.09
CA ARG A 92 7.48 -5.93 7.15
C ARG A 92 7.02 -4.96 8.23
N ILE A 93 6.25 -3.92 7.87
CA ILE A 93 5.71 -2.96 8.85
C ILE A 93 4.75 -3.71 9.78
N PHE A 94 3.81 -4.47 9.22
CA PHE A 94 2.84 -5.25 9.99
C PHE A 94 3.51 -6.38 10.80
N ALA A 95 4.41 -7.14 10.20
CA ALA A 95 5.09 -8.23 10.87
C ALA A 95 5.92 -7.73 12.07
N ARG A 96 6.66 -6.64 11.92
CA ARG A 96 7.45 -6.05 13.01
C ARG A 96 6.61 -5.46 14.13
N LEU A 97 5.37 -5.10 13.87
CA LEU A 97 4.43 -4.61 14.87
C LEU A 97 3.74 -5.74 15.64
N THR A 98 3.61 -6.92 15.02
CA THR A 98 2.73 -7.99 15.53
C THR A 98 3.45 -9.30 15.85
N LEU A 99 4.68 -9.47 15.40
CA LEU A 99 5.47 -10.69 15.64
C LEU A 99 6.68 -10.41 16.52
N GLU A 100 7.04 -11.38 17.33
CA GLU A 100 8.18 -11.29 18.22
C GLU A 100 9.13 -12.50 18.06
N ASN A 101 10.35 -12.34 18.55
CA ASN A 101 11.34 -13.41 18.74
C ASN A 101 11.50 -14.34 17.52
N GLU A 102 11.25 -15.63 17.71
CA GLU A 102 11.46 -16.67 16.71
C GLU A 102 10.51 -16.56 15.52
N GLU A 103 9.27 -16.14 15.74
CA GLU A 103 8.29 -15.93 14.68
C GLU A 103 8.70 -14.79 13.76
N LEU A 104 9.13 -13.65 14.31
CA LEU A 104 9.65 -12.53 13.53
C LEU A 104 10.92 -12.93 12.77
N ALA A 105 11.83 -13.67 13.42
CA ALA A 105 13.06 -14.13 12.78
C ALA A 105 12.78 -15.09 11.61
N LEU A 106 11.80 -15.98 11.75
CA LEU A 106 11.37 -16.87 10.67
C LEU A 106 10.71 -16.09 9.54
N TYR A 107 9.79 -15.20 9.88
CA TYR A 107 9.13 -14.33 8.92
C TYR A 107 10.14 -13.52 8.08
N GLU A 108 11.09 -12.85 8.72
CA GLU A 108 12.12 -12.04 8.05
C GLU A 108 13.03 -12.88 7.13
N ARG A 109 13.26 -14.16 7.44
CA ARG A 109 13.99 -15.08 6.53
C ARG A 109 13.19 -15.38 5.28
N VAL A 110 11.89 -15.67 5.43
CA VAL A 110 10.98 -15.90 4.30
C VAL A 110 10.87 -14.64 3.45
N TYR A 111 10.62 -13.50 4.08
CA TYR A 111 10.52 -12.20 3.39
C TYR A 111 11.75 -11.93 2.51
N ARG A 112 12.94 -12.04 3.07
CA ARG A 112 14.21 -11.80 2.33
C ARG A 112 14.41 -12.73 1.14
N SER A 113 13.94 -13.97 1.20
CA SER A 113 14.03 -14.91 0.08
C SER A 113 13.09 -14.52 -1.10
N LEU A 114 12.03 -13.76 -0.83
CA LEU A 114 11.04 -13.35 -1.81
C LEU A 114 11.31 -11.93 -2.35
N GLU A 115 11.85 -11.04 -1.53
CA GLU A 115 12.03 -9.61 -1.83
C GLU A 115 12.78 -9.35 -3.14
N SER A 116 13.80 -10.15 -3.44
CA SER A 116 14.58 -10.03 -4.68
C SER A 116 13.81 -10.39 -5.96
N GLN A 117 12.64 -11.00 -5.81
CA GLN A 117 11.80 -11.47 -6.91
C GLN A 117 10.55 -10.60 -7.11
N VAL A 118 10.47 -9.48 -6.41
CA VAL A 118 9.33 -8.55 -6.45
C VAL A 118 9.65 -7.35 -7.33
N LEU A 119 8.67 -6.91 -8.12
CA LEU A 119 8.78 -5.68 -8.89
C LEU A 119 8.91 -4.47 -7.96
N LYS A 120 9.92 -3.64 -8.23
CA LYS A 120 10.03 -2.32 -7.59
C LYS A 120 9.11 -1.34 -8.31
N PRO A 121 8.31 -0.53 -7.59
CA PRO A 121 7.52 0.50 -8.22
C PRO A 121 8.42 1.63 -8.75
N ASP A 122 8.01 2.26 -9.84
CA ASP A 122 8.65 3.47 -10.37
C ASP A 122 8.38 4.68 -9.49
N LEU A 123 7.25 4.66 -8.79
CA LEU A 123 6.85 5.66 -7.81
C LEU A 123 6.05 4.99 -6.69
N LEU A 124 6.37 5.33 -5.45
CA LEU A 124 5.57 4.97 -4.31
C LEU A 124 4.86 6.21 -3.76
N ILE A 125 3.55 6.12 -3.53
CA ILE A 125 2.73 7.17 -2.93
C ILE A 125 2.39 6.75 -1.51
N TYR A 126 2.85 7.50 -0.53
CA TYR A 126 2.52 7.29 0.88
C TYR A 126 1.40 8.23 1.32
N LEU A 127 0.25 7.66 1.68
CA LEU A 127 -0.87 8.39 2.25
C LEU A 127 -0.82 8.35 3.78
N HIS A 128 -1.01 9.50 4.41
CA HIS A 128 -1.22 9.58 5.86
C HIS A 128 -2.44 10.45 6.20
N ALA A 129 -3.00 10.25 7.39
CA ALA A 129 -4.07 11.06 7.95
C ALA A 129 -4.05 10.95 9.49
N PRO A 130 -4.67 11.90 10.22
CA PRO A 130 -4.86 11.79 11.67
C PRO A 130 -5.67 10.55 12.07
N ILE A 131 -5.39 10.00 13.24
CA ILE A 131 -6.03 8.76 13.74
C ILE A 131 -7.56 8.87 13.74
N GLN A 132 -8.11 10.00 14.14
CA GLN A 132 -9.56 10.23 14.16
C GLN A 132 -10.18 10.06 12.79
N VAL A 133 -9.53 10.58 11.75
CA VAL A 133 -9.98 10.44 10.35
C VAL A 133 -9.92 8.98 9.88
N LEU A 134 -8.87 8.24 10.29
CA LEU A 134 -8.75 6.82 9.97
C LEU A 134 -9.87 6.01 10.62
N LEU A 135 -10.15 6.25 11.92
CA LEU A 135 -11.20 5.58 12.67
C LEU A 135 -12.59 5.85 12.08
N GLU A 136 -12.91 7.10 11.78
CA GLU A 136 -14.17 7.47 11.13
C GLU A 136 -14.37 6.76 9.78
N ARG A 137 -13.32 6.64 8.99
CA ARG A 137 -13.38 5.97 7.68
C ARG A 137 -13.50 4.46 7.82
N ILE A 138 -12.84 3.84 8.81
CA ILE A 138 -12.97 2.43 9.14
C ILE A 138 -14.40 2.12 9.58
N GLN A 139 -14.96 2.91 10.49
CA GLN A 139 -16.34 2.76 10.96
C GLN A 139 -17.35 2.91 9.82
N ARG A 140 -17.19 3.94 8.97
CA ARG A 140 -18.07 4.17 7.81
C ARG A 140 -18.04 3.04 6.79
N ARG A 141 -16.88 2.36 6.62
CA ARG A 141 -16.71 1.22 5.73
C ARG A 141 -17.41 -0.03 6.25
N ASP A 142 -17.59 -0.16 7.57
CA ASP A 142 -18.30 -1.21 8.32
C ASP A 142 -17.94 -2.65 7.90
N ARG A 143 -16.67 -2.96 7.75
CA ARG A 143 -16.25 -4.35 7.55
C ARG A 143 -16.50 -5.17 8.83
N PRO A 144 -17.14 -6.36 8.76
CA PRO A 144 -17.53 -7.13 9.96
C PRO A 144 -16.38 -7.43 10.93
N PHE A 145 -15.18 -7.74 10.40
CA PHE A 145 -14.00 -8.04 11.21
C PHE A 145 -13.30 -6.80 11.77
N GLU A 146 -13.68 -5.59 11.34
CA GLU A 146 -13.14 -4.31 11.81
C GLU A 146 -14.06 -3.59 12.82
N ARG A 147 -15.24 -4.14 13.16
CA ARG A 147 -16.20 -3.46 14.05
C ARG A 147 -15.68 -3.21 15.47
N ASN A 148 -14.78 -4.06 15.95
CA ASN A 148 -14.12 -3.92 17.26
C ASN A 148 -12.63 -3.57 17.07
N PHE A 149 -12.35 -2.66 16.17
CA PHE A 149 -10.98 -2.29 15.84
C PHE A 149 -10.28 -1.62 17.04
N ASP A 150 -9.10 -2.11 17.39
CA ASP A 150 -8.30 -1.57 18.48
C ASP A 150 -7.63 -0.25 18.03
N GLU A 151 -8.02 0.85 18.66
CA GLU A 151 -7.47 2.18 18.40
C GLU A 151 -5.97 2.26 18.71
N THR A 152 -5.53 1.56 19.77
CA THR A 152 -4.10 1.51 20.14
C THR A 152 -3.29 0.89 19.01
N TYR A 153 -3.76 -0.23 18.47
CA TYR A 153 -3.14 -0.88 17.33
C TYR A 153 -3.07 0.02 16.09
N LEU A 154 -4.15 0.74 15.79
CA LEU A 154 -4.14 1.66 14.65
C LEU A 154 -3.14 2.80 14.83
N THR A 155 -3.03 3.32 16.05
CA THR A 155 -2.08 4.37 16.41
C THR A 155 -0.64 3.90 16.24
N GLU A 156 -0.33 2.71 16.75
CA GLU A 156 0.99 2.09 16.60
C GLU A 156 1.32 1.79 15.13
N LEU A 157 0.34 1.29 14.38
CA LEU A 157 0.49 1.03 12.95
C LEU A 157 0.75 2.32 12.16
N ALA A 158 -0.02 3.37 12.40
CA ALA A 158 0.18 4.66 11.74
C ALA A 158 1.56 5.25 12.04
N ARG A 159 2.03 5.13 13.30
CA ARG A 159 3.38 5.52 13.71
C ARG A 159 4.46 4.68 13.02
N ALA A 160 4.25 3.37 12.91
CA ALA A 160 5.19 2.47 12.23
C ALA A 160 5.32 2.82 10.74
N TYR A 161 4.21 3.13 10.07
CA TYR A 161 4.21 3.65 8.70
C TYR A 161 5.00 4.96 8.58
N GLN A 162 4.74 5.93 9.45
CA GLN A 162 5.43 7.22 9.45
C GLN A 162 6.95 7.06 9.63
N LEU A 163 7.37 6.25 10.59
CA LEU A 163 8.80 5.97 10.84
C LEU A 163 9.45 5.26 9.65
N PHE A 164 8.76 4.30 9.04
CA PHE A 164 9.27 3.58 7.88
C PHE A 164 9.49 4.53 6.69
N PHE A 165 8.47 5.32 6.35
CA PHE A 165 8.54 6.21 5.19
C PHE A 165 9.39 7.46 5.41
N ALA A 166 9.67 7.86 6.65
CA ALA A 166 10.64 8.91 6.95
C ALA A 166 12.08 8.57 6.52
N HIS A 167 12.39 7.27 6.38
CA HIS A 167 13.72 6.77 6.00
C HIS A 167 13.71 6.00 4.67
N TYR A 168 12.61 6.05 3.94
CA TYR A 168 12.47 5.31 2.69
C TYR A 168 13.21 6.00 1.55
N THR A 169 14.08 5.25 0.85
CA THR A 169 14.92 5.77 -0.24
C THR A 169 15.01 4.83 -1.46
N ASP A 170 14.28 3.69 -1.44
CA ASP A 170 14.45 2.65 -2.46
C ASP A 170 13.90 3.05 -3.84
N THR A 171 12.87 3.89 -3.86
CA THR A 171 12.25 4.44 -5.08
C THR A 171 11.77 5.88 -4.81
N PRO A 172 11.49 6.69 -5.85
CA PRO A 172 10.84 7.99 -5.66
C PRO A 172 9.59 7.88 -4.78
N LEU A 173 9.45 8.78 -3.82
CA LEU A 173 8.36 8.79 -2.83
C LEU A 173 7.58 10.10 -2.92
N LEU A 174 6.27 10.00 -3.11
CA LEU A 174 5.32 11.09 -2.98
C LEU A 174 4.54 10.93 -1.67
N VAL A 175 4.68 11.88 -0.75
CA VAL A 175 3.95 11.87 0.53
C VAL A 175 2.74 12.79 0.43
N LEU A 176 1.54 12.27 0.72
CA LEU A 176 0.29 12.99 0.64
C LEU A 176 -0.47 12.96 1.97
N ASP A 177 -0.79 14.13 2.48
CA ASP A 177 -1.75 14.28 3.57
C ASP A 177 -3.18 14.12 3.05
N ASN A 178 -3.86 13.06 3.51
CA ASN A 178 -5.23 12.74 3.17
C ASN A 178 -6.21 13.04 4.32
N SER A 179 -5.92 14.02 5.16
CA SER A 179 -6.77 14.40 6.30
C SER A 179 -8.10 15.03 5.86
N GLN A 180 -8.06 15.94 4.87
CA GLN A 180 -9.21 16.70 4.41
C GLN A 180 -9.66 16.35 2.98
N LYS A 181 -8.88 15.55 2.27
CA LYS A 181 -9.14 15.25 0.86
C LYS A 181 -10.11 14.08 0.73
N ASN A 182 -11.23 14.32 0.08
CA ASN A 182 -12.19 13.27 -0.25
C ASN A 182 -12.10 12.96 -1.75
N TYR A 183 -11.20 12.06 -2.11
CA TYR A 183 -11.06 11.62 -3.52
C TYR A 183 -12.28 10.86 -4.05
N ALA A 184 -13.26 10.56 -3.18
CA ALA A 184 -14.48 9.86 -3.57
C ALA A 184 -15.52 10.81 -4.18
N ASP A 185 -15.43 12.12 -3.89
CA ASP A 185 -16.42 13.08 -4.33
C ASP A 185 -16.14 13.56 -5.76
N ASP A 186 -17.18 13.73 -6.56
CA ASP A 186 -17.13 14.34 -7.89
C ASP A 186 -17.35 15.86 -7.78
N THR A 187 -16.44 16.53 -7.05
CA THR A 187 -16.44 17.98 -6.91
C THR A 187 -15.28 18.60 -7.67
N ASP A 188 -15.41 19.87 -8.06
CA ASP A 188 -14.34 20.61 -8.73
C ASP A 188 -13.09 20.70 -7.85
N GLU A 189 -13.26 20.77 -6.52
CA GLU A 189 -12.16 20.77 -5.57
C GLU A 189 -11.40 19.43 -5.59
N ALA A 190 -12.13 18.30 -5.58
CA ALA A 190 -11.50 16.98 -5.68
C ALA A 190 -10.81 16.80 -7.03
N ALA A 191 -11.36 17.32 -8.12
CA ALA A 191 -10.73 17.31 -9.44
C ALA A 191 -9.41 18.09 -9.44
N GLY A 192 -9.37 19.29 -8.87
CA GLY A 192 -8.16 20.12 -8.77
C GLY A 192 -7.06 19.47 -7.92
N VAL A 193 -7.43 18.80 -6.84
CA VAL A 193 -6.48 18.01 -6.04
C VAL A 193 -5.90 16.85 -6.83
N MET A 194 -6.76 16.15 -7.60
CA MET A 194 -6.31 15.05 -8.46
C MET A 194 -5.37 15.52 -9.57
N ASP A 195 -5.62 16.71 -10.16
CA ASP A 195 -4.72 17.30 -11.15
C ASP A 195 -3.32 17.55 -10.56
N GLY A 196 -3.24 18.13 -9.38
CA GLY A 196 -1.96 18.36 -8.70
C GLY A 196 -1.21 17.06 -8.36
N ILE A 197 -1.91 16.01 -7.94
CA ILE A 197 -1.30 14.70 -7.71
C ILE A 197 -0.77 14.12 -9.04
N PHE A 198 -1.52 14.29 -10.11
CA PHE A 198 -1.16 13.78 -11.42
C PHE A 198 0.09 14.45 -11.98
N ASP A 199 0.14 15.78 -11.90
CA ASP A 199 1.30 16.55 -12.33
C ASP A 199 2.56 16.13 -11.56
N GLU A 200 2.44 15.89 -10.25
CA GLU A 200 3.55 15.41 -9.44
C GLU A 200 3.98 13.98 -9.78
N ILE A 201 3.02 13.08 -10.08
CA ILE A 201 3.32 11.73 -10.57
C ILE A 201 4.13 11.80 -11.88
N LEU A 202 3.70 12.63 -12.84
CA LEU A 202 4.38 12.78 -14.11
C LEU A 202 5.78 13.39 -13.94
N ARG A 203 5.92 14.37 -13.06
CA ARG A 203 7.21 15.01 -12.75
C ARG A 203 8.20 14.00 -12.16
N LEU A 204 7.79 13.22 -11.18
CA LEU A 204 8.66 12.23 -10.52
C LEU A 204 8.99 11.04 -11.43
N ALA A 205 8.04 10.57 -12.21
CA ALA A 205 8.27 9.53 -13.20
C ALA A 205 9.30 9.96 -14.26
N SER A 206 9.21 11.21 -14.73
CA SER A 206 10.15 11.77 -15.70
C SER A 206 11.55 11.98 -15.11
N SER A 207 11.67 12.34 -13.83
CA SER A 207 12.93 12.50 -13.13
C SER A 207 13.65 11.17 -12.89
N GLY A 208 12.91 10.09 -12.67
CA GLY A 208 13.44 8.73 -12.54
C GLY A 208 14.04 8.20 -13.85
N ASP A 209 13.47 8.54 -14.99
CA ASP A 209 14.00 8.17 -16.31
C ASP A 209 15.33 8.89 -16.63
N LEU A 210 15.54 10.09 -16.11
CA LEU A 210 16.81 10.84 -16.29
C LEU A 210 17.96 10.19 -15.50
N LEU A 211 17.70 9.65 -14.30
CA LEU A 211 18.71 8.97 -13.49
C LEU A 211 19.07 7.58 -14.01
N ALA A 212 18.17 6.93 -14.75
CA ALA A 212 18.42 5.61 -15.37
C ALA A 212 19.25 5.68 -16.67
N GLN A 213 19.44 6.88 -17.25
CA GLN A 213 20.25 7.08 -18.48
C GLN A 213 21.70 7.48 -18.18
N GLU A 214 22.05 7.80 -16.94
CA GLU A 214 23.40 8.20 -16.52
C GLU A 214 24.19 7.09 -15.78
N GLY A 215 23.68 5.87 -15.69
CA GLY A 215 24.29 4.68 -15.09
C GLY A 215 24.46 3.58 -16.14
#